data_69307555ccf527e46d7aa56119d2b796
#
_entry.id   69307555ccf527e46d7aa56119d2b796
#
_cell.length_a   1.000
_cell.length_b   1.000
_cell.length_c   1.000
_cell.angle_alpha   90.00
_cell.angle_beta   90.00
_cell.angle_gamma   90.00
#
_symmetry.space_group_name_H-M   'P 1'
#
loop_
_entity.id
_entity.type
_entity.pdbx_description
1 polymer ?
#
loop_
_entity_poly.entity_id
_entity_poly.type
_entity_poly.pdbx_seq_one_letter_code
_entity_poly.pdbx_strand_id
1 'polypeptide(L)'
;SNVIGEKSDLKQIIEVQVKNSYFELSRTFIDKENLRIIEIIKDISDVKNKEAELVLKSVALREAHHRVKNSLQTAAALLRSQSRRCKSEEAKEYLQESVNRILAIATTHDLLSKSQGNNIKVRDALEVLTENIKKSWYGSNINIYITGNNFYIDGEKLTGLLLIMNELIQNCFDHAFINKDEGTIQILIQSDGEDKAIAVVDDGCGFDLGLINNNNLGLFIVNSYIKDQLKGSM
;
A
#
# COMPACT_ATOMS: atom_id res chain seq x y z
N SER A 1 -8.83 13.80 -43.41
CA SER A 1 -7.72 12.85 -43.58
C SER A 1 -8.04 11.53 -42.86
N ASN A 2 -8.21 10.56 -43.71
CA ASN A 2 -8.21 9.12 -43.57
C ASN A 2 -8.27 8.52 -42.15
N VAL A 3 -9.42 7.96 -41.81
CA VAL A 3 -9.52 6.84 -40.89
C VAL A 3 -10.00 5.63 -41.70
N ILE A 4 -9.09 4.70 -41.94
CA ILE A 4 -9.38 3.35 -42.42
C ILE A 4 -9.71 2.54 -41.18
N GLY A 5 -10.95 2.13 -41.01
CA GLY A 5 -11.42 1.32 -39.88
C GLY A 5 -12.25 0.15 -40.42
N GLU A 6 -11.90 -1.04 -39.98
CA GLU A 6 -12.51 -2.32 -40.32
C GLU A 6 -13.97 -2.43 -39.84
N LYS A 7 -14.76 -3.13 -40.57
CA LYS A 7 -16.10 -3.79 -40.43
C LYS A 7 -16.99 -3.61 -39.16
N SER A 8 -16.73 -2.63 -38.28
CA SER A 8 -17.65 -2.21 -37.21
C SER A 8 -18.34 -0.86 -37.50
N ASP A 9 -18.32 -0.38 -38.70
CA ASP A 9 -18.75 0.96 -39.13
C ASP A 9 -20.27 1.20 -39.15
N LEU A 10 -21.03 0.37 -38.46
CA LEU A 10 -22.49 0.54 -38.41
C LEU A 10 -22.97 1.33 -37.20
N LYS A 11 -22.10 1.59 -36.20
CA LYS A 11 -22.49 2.31 -34.99
C LYS A 11 -21.49 3.43 -34.69
N GLN A 12 -21.96 4.66 -34.64
CA GLN A 12 -21.21 5.81 -34.16
C GLN A 12 -21.77 6.26 -32.82
N ILE A 13 -20.90 6.52 -31.85
CA ILE A 13 -21.28 7.05 -30.52
C ILE A 13 -20.56 8.39 -30.35
N ILE A 14 -21.31 9.43 -30.02
CA ILE A 14 -20.81 10.79 -29.82
C ILE A 14 -21.38 11.29 -28.50
N GLU A 15 -20.55 11.81 -27.62
CA GLU A 15 -20.98 12.54 -26.44
C GLU A 15 -21.06 14.04 -26.75
N VAL A 16 -22.14 14.67 -26.39
CA VAL A 16 -22.38 16.10 -26.64
C VAL A 16 -22.82 16.76 -25.32
N GLN A 17 -22.22 17.89 -25.01
CA GLN A 17 -22.65 18.72 -23.89
C GLN A 17 -23.52 19.88 -24.41
N VAL A 18 -24.72 19.98 -23.85
CA VAL A 18 -25.64 21.10 -24.13
C VAL A 18 -25.96 21.80 -22.83
N LYS A 19 -25.43 23.00 -22.64
CA LYS A 19 -25.50 23.76 -21.37
C LYS A 19 -24.94 22.91 -20.22
N ASN A 20 -25.78 22.49 -19.26
CA ASN A 20 -25.40 21.68 -18.09
C ASN A 20 -25.80 20.21 -18.22
N SER A 21 -26.27 19.78 -19.38
CA SER A 21 -26.68 18.39 -19.63
C SER A 21 -25.75 17.70 -20.60
N TYR A 22 -25.53 16.40 -20.41
CA TYR A 22 -24.68 15.57 -21.25
C TYR A 22 -25.57 14.51 -21.93
N PHE A 23 -25.41 14.38 -23.25
CA PHE A 23 -26.15 13.45 -24.05
C PHE A 23 -25.20 12.53 -24.83
N GLU A 24 -25.52 11.23 -24.84
CA GLU A 24 -24.88 10.25 -25.71
C GLU A 24 -25.79 10.07 -26.93
N LEU A 25 -25.25 10.38 -28.13
CA LEU A 25 -25.89 10.12 -29.40
C LEU A 25 -25.29 8.85 -29.99
N SER A 26 -26.12 7.83 -30.16
CA SER A 26 -25.75 6.58 -30.81
C SER A 26 -26.46 6.50 -32.16
N ARG A 27 -25.69 6.52 -33.24
CA ARG A 27 -26.16 6.43 -34.60
C ARG A 27 -25.85 5.05 -35.18
N THR A 28 -26.87 4.34 -35.67
CA THR A 28 -26.72 3.05 -36.33
C THR A 28 -27.31 3.10 -37.73
N PHE A 29 -26.51 2.71 -38.74
CA PHE A 29 -26.96 2.58 -40.12
C PHE A 29 -27.56 1.20 -40.33
N ILE A 30 -28.85 1.15 -40.73
CA ILE A 30 -29.57 -0.11 -40.98
C ILE A 30 -29.44 -0.48 -42.45
N ASP A 31 -29.56 0.49 -43.34
CA ASP A 31 -29.50 0.32 -44.80
C ASP A 31 -28.67 1.47 -45.38
N LYS A 32 -27.55 1.13 -46.03
CA LYS A 32 -26.68 2.11 -46.63
C LYS A 32 -27.18 2.60 -48.00
N GLU A 33 -27.94 1.75 -48.70
CA GLU A 33 -28.46 2.09 -50.03
C GLU A 33 -29.66 3.06 -49.94
N ASN A 34 -30.51 2.88 -48.92
CA ASN A 34 -31.68 3.71 -48.68
C ASN A 34 -31.49 4.70 -47.53
N LEU A 35 -30.27 4.87 -47.01
CA LEU A 35 -29.93 5.81 -45.94
C LEU A 35 -30.86 5.72 -44.72
N ARG A 36 -31.17 4.51 -44.27
CA ARG A 36 -31.93 4.30 -43.03
C ARG A 36 -31.02 4.34 -41.84
N ILE A 37 -31.29 5.28 -40.95
CA ILE A 37 -30.49 5.54 -39.77
C ILE A 37 -31.42 5.48 -38.55
N ILE A 38 -30.95 4.81 -37.47
CA ILE A 38 -31.54 4.94 -36.16
C ILE A 38 -30.61 5.80 -35.30
N GLU A 39 -31.13 6.85 -34.75
CA GLU A 39 -30.45 7.66 -33.75
C GLU A 39 -31.12 7.49 -32.38
N ILE A 40 -30.31 7.15 -31.38
CA ILE A 40 -30.73 7.07 -29.98
C ILE A 40 -30.01 8.17 -29.23
N ILE A 41 -30.79 9.02 -28.55
CA ILE A 41 -30.28 10.07 -27.68
C ILE A 41 -30.54 9.63 -26.26
N LYS A 42 -29.48 9.51 -25.46
CA LYS A 42 -29.55 9.14 -24.06
C LYS A 42 -29.02 10.28 -23.21
N ASP A 43 -29.77 10.72 -22.22
CA ASP A 43 -29.27 11.66 -21.23
C ASP A 43 -28.32 10.89 -20.28
N ILE A 44 -27.07 11.33 -20.23
CA ILE A 44 -26.00 10.78 -19.39
C ILE A 44 -25.56 11.78 -18.33
N SER A 45 -26.30 12.85 -18.08
CA SER A 45 -25.94 13.91 -17.14
C SER A 45 -25.70 13.38 -15.74
N ASP A 46 -26.57 12.49 -15.24
CA ASP A 46 -26.39 11.88 -13.91
C ASP A 46 -25.12 11.03 -13.83
N VAL A 47 -24.80 10.32 -14.90
CA VAL A 47 -23.55 9.51 -14.96
C VAL A 47 -22.33 10.43 -14.90
N LYS A 48 -22.29 11.46 -15.75
CA LYS A 48 -21.19 12.43 -15.79
C LYS A 48 -21.03 13.19 -14.48
N ASN A 49 -22.12 13.59 -13.86
CA ASN A 49 -22.08 14.26 -12.55
C ASN A 49 -21.54 13.35 -11.45
N LYS A 50 -21.96 12.07 -11.43
CA LYS A 50 -21.41 11.08 -10.49
C LYS A 50 -19.93 10.79 -10.74
N GLU A 51 -19.52 10.68 -12.00
CA GLU A 51 -18.10 10.52 -12.35
C GLU A 51 -17.27 11.71 -11.84
N ALA A 52 -17.74 12.95 -12.08
CA ALA A 52 -17.07 14.15 -11.60
C ALA A 52 -17.01 14.19 -10.05
N GLU A 53 -18.09 13.81 -9.37
CA GLU A 53 -18.11 13.72 -7.90
C GLU A 53 -17.11 12.69 -7.38
N LEU A 54 -17.02 11.51 -8.01
CA LEU A 54 -16.06 10.48 -7.65
C LEU A 54 -14.61 10.95 -7.85
N VAL A 55 -14.33 11.66 -8.93
CA VAL A 55 -13.01 12.26 -9.18
C VAL A 55 -12.67 13.27 -8.08
N LEU A 56 -13.58 14.17 -7.72
CA LEU A 56 -13.36 15.14 -6.65
C LEU A 56 -13.10 14.44 -5.29
N LYS A 57 -13.90 13.42 -4.96
CA LYS A 57 -13.71 12.62 -3.74
C LYS A 57 -12.34 11.94 -3.72
N SER A 58 -11.91 11.37 -4.85
CA SER A 58 -10.59 10.71 -4.94
C SER A 58 -9.43 11.68 -4.76
N VAL A 59 -9.54 12.89 -5.30
CA VAL A 59 -8.54 13.96 -5.11
C VAL A 59 -8.49 14.40 -3.65
N ALA A 60 -9.64 14.63 -3.02
CA ALA A 60 -9.72 15.03 -1.61
C ALA A 60 -9.14 13.94 -0.68
N LEU A 61 -9.43 12.67 -0.95
CA LEU A 61 -8.89 11.54 -0.18
C LEU A 61 -7.36 11.45 -0.32
N ARG A 62 -6.84 11.60 -1.54
CA ARG A 62 -5.39 11.62 -1.79
C ARG A 62 -4.70 12.74 -1.01
N GLU A 63 -5.27 13.94 -1.03
CA GLU A 63 -4.75 15.08 -0.27
C GLU A 63 -4.78 14.81 1.24
N ALA A 64 -5.86 14.19 1.76
CA ALA A 64 -5.95 13.80 3.16
C ALA A 64 -4.82 12.83 3.54
N HIS A 65 -4.57 11.79 2.73
CA HIS A 65 -3.45 10.87 2.96
C HIS A 65 -2.09 11.57 2.96
N HIS A 66 -1.85 12.51 2.03
CA HIS A 66 -0.62 13.29 2.00
C HIS A 66 -0.44 14.13 3.27
N ARG A 67 -1.51 14.76 3.77
CA ARG A 67 -1.46 15.54 5.02
C ARG A 67 -1.18 14.66 6.23
N VAL A 68 -1.82 13.51 6.34
CA VAL A 68 -1.55 12.55 7.43
C VAL A 68 -0.09 12.10 7.39
N LYS A 69 0.44 11.69 6.22
CA LYS A 69 1.86 11.36 6.04
C LYS A 69 2.77 12.47 6.56
N ASN A 70 2.53 13.73 6.15
CA ASN A 70 3.36 14.86 6.55
C ASN A 70 3.31 15.10 8.07
N SER A 71 2.13 14.96 8.68
CA SER A 71 1.98 15.09 10.13
C SER A 71 2.73 14.00 10.88
N LEU A 72 2.67 12.75 10.40
CA LEU A 72 3.40 11.62 10.97
C LEU A 72 4.92 11.80 10.83
N GLN A 73 5.41 12.28 9.69
CA GLN A 73 6.82 12.58 9.48
C GLN A 73 7.33 13.68 10.44
N THR A 74 6.52 14.71 10.69
CA THR A 74 6.83 15.75 11.66
C THR A 74 6.90 15.19 13.08
N ALA A 75 5.94 14.34 13.47
CA ALA A 75 5.95 13.67 14.78
C ALA A 75 7.21 12.78 14.93
N ALA A 76 7.55 12.00 13.92
CA ALA A 76 8.76 11.18 13.91
C ALA A 76 10.04 12.04 14.06
N ALA A 77 10.11 13.19 13.39
CA ALA A 77 11.25 14.11 13.51
C ALA A 77 11.39 14.69 14.93
N LEU A 78 10.27 15.04 15.57
CA LEU A 78 10.25 15.52 16.95
C LEU A 78 10.71 14.42 17.93
N LEU A 79 10.22 13.19 17.79
CA LEU A 79 10.66 12.07 18.63
C LEU A 79 12.15 11.75 18.45
N ARG A 80 12.67 11.79 17.21
CA ARG A 80 14.12 11.67 16.95
C ARG A 80 14.92 12.76 17.65
N SER A 81 14.44 14.01 17.63
CA SER A 81 15.08 15.10 18.33
C SER A 81 15.10 14.91 19.85
N GLN A 82 14.01 14.35 20.41
CA GLN A 82 13.93 14.00 21.82
C GLN A 82 14.87 12.84 22.19
N SER A 83 14.89 11.78 21.37
CA SER A 83 15.78 10.63 21.53
C SER A 83 17.25 11.07 21.63
N ARG A 84 17.71 11.99 20.76
CA ARG A 84 19.09 12.53 20.80
C ARG A 84 19.43 13.29 22.10
N ARG A 85 18.43 13.81 22.80
CA ARG A 85 18.61 14.55 24.07
C ARG A 85 18.43 13.66 25.29
N CYS A 86 17.93 12.46 25.11
CA CYS A 86 17.70 11.52 26.20
C CYS A 86 19.03 11.01 26.74
N LYS A 87 19.13 10.86 28.08
CA LYS A 87 20.33 10.34 28.73
C LYS A 87 20.28 8.83 28.98
N SER A 88 19.10 8.26 29.03
CA SER A 88 18.90 6.81 29.19
C SER A 88 18.95 6.14 27.84
N GLU A 89 19.80 5.14 27.67
CA GLU A 89 19.89 4.34 26.43
C GLU A 89 18.58 3.57 26.20
N GLU A 90 18.00 2.98 27.25
CA GLU A 90 16.71 2.30 27.19
C GLU A 90 15.61 3.22 26.65
N ALA A 91 15.54 4.47 27.13
CA ALA A 91 14.57 5.44 26.63
C ALA A 91 14.84 5.86 25.18
N LYS A 92 16.11 5.88 24.73
CA LYS A 92 16.43 6.13 23.33
C LYS A 92 15.93 5.01 22.42
N GLU A 93 16.10 3.76 22.85
CA GLU A 93 15.64 2.57 22.14
C GLU A 93 14.11 2.61 21.96
N TYR A 94 13.35 2.81 23.05
CA TYR A 94 11.88 2.93 22.98
C TYR A 94 11.41 4.07 22.07
N LEU A 95 12.10 5.22 22.11
CA LEU A 95 11.77 6.34 21.23
C LEU A 95 12.09 6.00 19.76
N GLN A 96 13.18 5.29 19.50
CA GLN A 96 13.55 4.88 18.14
C GLN A 96 12.56 3.86 17.57
N GLU A 97 12.14 2.88 18.36
CA GLU A 97 11.08 1.95 17.98
C GLU A 97 9.78 2.70 17.64
N SER A 98 9.38 3.66 18.47
CA SER A 98 8.20 4.49 18.23
C SER A 98 8.31 5.26 16.91
N VAL A 99 9.48 5.82 16.60
CA VAL A 99 9.77 6.48 15.33
C VAL A 99 9.59 5.52 14.16
N ASN A 100 10.14 4.31 14.26
CA ASN A 100 10.05 3.30 13.20
C ASN A 100 8.60 2.90 12.90
N ARG A 101 7.79 2.72 13.97
CA ARG A 101 6.34 2.45 13.85
C ARG A 101 5.58 3.59 13.17
N ILE A 102 5.84 4.83 13.57
CA ILE A 102 5.22 6.01 12.94
C ILE A 102 5.59 6.09 11.45
N LEU A 103 6.83 5.80 11.09
CA LEU A 103 7.28 5.81 9.70
C LEU A 103 6.64 4.68 8.87
N ALA A 104 6.41 3.50 9.46
CA ALA A 104 5.68 2.42 8.80
C ALA A 104 4.23 2.86 8.48
N ILE A 105 3.54 3.53 9.42
CA ILE A 105 2.21 4.09 9.19
C ILE A 105 2.27 5.19 8.10
N ALA A 106 3.25 6.07 8.14
CA ALA A 106 3.41 7.12 7.13
C ALA A 106 3.63 6.54 5.73
N THR A 107 4.35 5.41 5.62
CA THR A 107 4.55 4.66 4.38
C THR A 107 3.22 4.16 3.81
N THR A 108 2.33 3.64 4.66
CA THR A 108 0.99 3.22 4.24
C THR A 108 0.21 4.37 3.60
N HIS A 109 0.19 5.53 4.26
CA HIS A 109 -0.51 6.69 3.72
C HIS A 109 0.09 7.21 2.42
N ASP A 110 1.41 7.09 2.23
CA ASP A 110 2.07 7.43 0.96
C ASP A 110 1.66 6.48 -0.17
N LEU A 111 1.56 5.20 0.10
CA LEU A 111 1.11 4.19 -0.86
C LEU A 111 -0.36 4.38 -1.24
N LEU A 112 -1.23 4.60 -0.25
CA LEU A 112 -2.65 4.87 -0.47
C LEU A 112 -2.89 6.13 -1.31
N SER A 113 -2.07 7.16 -1.12
CA SER A 113 -2.18 8.39 -1.91
C SER A 113 -1.80 8.21 -3.39
N LYS A 114 -0.96 7.22 -3.70
CA LYS A 114 -0.48 6.92 -5.06
C LYS A 114 -1.32 5.86 -5.77
N SER A 115 -2.06 5.04 -5.03
CA SER A 115 -2.88 3.97 -5.61
C SER A 115 -4.14 4.53 -6.30
N GLN A 116 -4.50 3.92 -7.43
CA GLN A 116 -5.79 4.15 -8.09
C GLN A 116 -6.83 3.17 -7.55
N GLY A 117 -7.23 3.32 -6.28
CA GLY A 117 -8.16 2.41 -5.63
C GLY A 117 -7.65 1.96 -4.26
N ASN A 118 -8.44 1.14 -3.56
CA ASN A 118 -8.15 0.73 -2.19
C ASN A 118 -7.25 -0.53 -2.12
N ASN A 119 -6.95 -1.17 -3.25
CA ASN A 119 -6.16 -2.40 -3.31
C ASN A 119 -4.71 -2.12 -3.70
N ILE A 120 -3.78 -2.55 -2.86
CA ILE A 120 -2.34 -2.35 -3.03
C ILE A 120 -1.66 -3.71 -3.18
N LYS A 121 -0.70 -3.80 -4.09
CA LYS A 121 0.16 -4.98 -4.22
C LYS A 121 1.07 -5.07 -3.01
N VAL A 122 1.04 -6.22 -2.33
CA VAL A 122 1.82 -6.43 -1.10
C VAL A 122 3.31 -6.31 -1.36
N ARG A 123 3.81 -6.83 -2.48
CA ARG A 123 5.23 -6.71 -2.84
C ARG A 123 5.68 -5.26 -2.92
N ASP A 124 4.93 -4.41 -3.63
CA ASP A 124 5.28 -3.00 -3.80
C ASP A 124 5.35 -2.27 -2.44
N ALA A 125 4.43 -2.64 -1.53
CA ALA A 125 4.40 -2.08 -0.19
C ALA A 125 5.60 -2.53 0.66
N LEU A 126 5.98 -3.80 0.57
CA LEU A 126 7.14 -4.35 1.28
C LEU A 126 8.46 -3.82 0.72
N GLU A 127 8.58 -3.59 -0.58
CA GLU A 127 9.75 -2.96 -1.20
C GLU A 127 9.98 -1.55 -0.63
N VAL A 128 8.93 -0.74 -0.56
CA VAL A 128 9.02 0.62 0.02
C VAL A 128 9.36 0.56 1.51
N LEU A 129 8.76 -0.37 2.27
CA LEU A 129 9.07 -0.55 3.69
C LEU A 129 10.54 -0.93 3.90
N THR A 130 11.02 -1.95 3.18
CA THR A 130 12.38 -2.47 3.33
C THR A 130 13.44 -1.45 2.92
N GLU A 131 13.19 -0.65 1.89
CA GLU A 131 14.06 0.48 1.53
C GLU A 131 14.16 1.52 2.65
N ASN A 132 13.05 1.82 3.33
CA ASN A 132 13.05 2.76 4.45
C ASN A 132 13.81 2.21 5.66
N ILE A 133 13.66 0.92 5.96
CA ILE A 133 14.38 0.24 7.03
C ILE A 133 15.90 0.25 6.71
N LYS A 134 16.31 -0.11 5.51
CA LYS A 134 17.73 -0.09 5.09
C LYS A 134 18.39 1.28 5.28
N LYS A 135 17.66 2.37 5.03
CA LYS A 135 18.17 3.73 5.26
C LYS A 135 18.42 4.03 6.74
N SER A 136 17.67 3.41 7.64
CA SER A 136 17.84 3.57 9.09
C SER A 136 19.03 2.77 9.63
N TRP A 137 19.39 1.68 8.96
CA TRP A 137 20.51 0.77 9.29
C TRP A 137 21.71 0.98 8.36
N TYR A 138 22.01 2.24 8.08
CA TYR A 138 23.13 2.59 7.21
C TYR A 138 24.46 2.06 7.76
N GLY A 139 25.18 1.26 6.94
CA GLY A 139 26.47 0.65 7.31
C GLY A 139 26.37 -0.83 7.71
N SER A 140 25.18 -1.41 7.89
CA SER A 140 25.03 -2.87 8.03
C SER A 140 25.12 -3.56 6.66
N ASN A 141 25.79 -4.70 6.59
CA ASN A 141 25.89 -5.52 5.37
C ASN A 141 24.78 -6.59 5.32
N ILE A 142 23.56 -6.23 5.76
CA ILE A 142 22.41 -7.11 5.79
C ILE A 142 21.57 -6.91 4.53
N ASN A 143 21.35 -7.99 3.79
CA ASN A 143 20.56 -7.99 2.57
C ASN A 143 19.12 -8.44 2.85
N ILE A 144 18.15 -7.73 2.25
CA ILE A 144 16.73 -8.11 2.34
C ILE A 144 16.26 -8.49 0.94
N TYR A 145 15.69 -9.69 0.80
CA TYR A 145 15.12 -10.20 -0.46
C TYR A 145 13.64 -10.48 -0.29
N ILE A 146 12.85 -10.10 -1.29
CA ILE A 146 11.40 -10.36 -1.35
C ILE A 146 11.16 -11.34 -2.51
N THR A 147 10.63 -12.52 -2.19
CA THR A 147 10.41 -13.60 -3.16
C THR A 147 8.98 -14.15 -3.07
N GLY A 148 8.60 -15.00 -4.01
CA GLY A 148 7.29 -15.66 -4.06
C GLY A 148 6.23 -14.93 -4.89
N ASN A 149 4.97 -15.33 -4.72
CA ASN A 149 3.83 -14.78 -5.46
C ASN A 149 3.41 -13.42 -4.90
N ASN A 150 2.60 -12.68 -5.63
CA ASN A 150 2.07 -11.42 -5.14
C ASN A 150 0.54 -11.50 -4.97
N PHE A 151 0.00 -10.73 -4.05
CA PHE A 151 -1.44 -10.55 -3.90
C PHE A 151 -1.78 -9.10 -3.58
N TYR A 152 -3.05 -8.78 -3.69
CA TYR A 152 -3.57 -7.47 -3.34
C TYR A 152 -4.15 -7.48 -1.93
N ILE A 153 -3.93 -6.39 -1.21
CA ILE A 153 -4.47 -6.16 0.12
C ILE A 153 -5.26 -4.84 0.14
N ASP A 154 -6.34 -4.83 0.90
CA ASP A 154 -7.10 -3.61 1.15
C ASP A 154 -6.30 -2.62 1.98
N GLY A 155 -6.47 -1.31 1.71
CA GLY A 155 -5.74 -0.25 2.38
C GLY A 155 -5.94 -0.21 3.90
N GLU A 156 -7.11 -0.63 4.41
CA GLU A 156 -7.34 -0.71 5.85
C GLU A 156 -6.46 -1.77 6.52
N LYS A 157 -6.25 -2.90 5.85
CA LYS A 157 -5.40 -4.00 6.33
C LYS A 157 -3.92 -3.74 6.11
N LEU A 158 -3.57 -2.89 5.14
CA LEU A 158 -2.19 -2.61 4.77
C LEU A 158 -1.40 -2.04 5.96
N THR A 159 -2.00 -1.14 6.74
CA THR A 159 -1.34 -0.54 7.91
C THR A 159 -0.92 -1.61 8.91
N GLY A 160 -1.83 -2.52 9.25
CA GLY A 160 -1.52 -3.64 10.15
C GLY A 160 -0.43 -4.54 9.59
N LEU A 161 -0.49 -4.89 8.30
CA LEU A 161 0.54 -5.69 7.65
C LEU A 161 1.91 -5.02 7.72
N LEU A 162 2.02 -3.75 7.36
CA LEU A 162 3.31 -3.04 7.36
C LEU A 162 3.87 -2.85 8.77
N LEU A 163 3.02 -2.68 9.78
CA LEU A 163 3.46 -2.66 11.19
C LEU A 163 4.01 -4.02 11.61
N ILE A 164 3.30 -5.11 11.30
CA ILE A 164 3.77 -6.48 11.58
C ILE A 164 5.14 -6.72 10.92
N MET A 165 5.24 -6.40 9.62
CA MET A 165 6.47 -6.61 8.87
C MET A 165 7.62 -5.75 9.39
N ASN A 166 7.32 -4.50 9.81
CA ASN A 166 8.31 -3.63 10.44
C ASN A 166 8.86 -4.26 11.72
N GLU A 167 7.98 -4.75 12.61
CA GLU A 167 8.41 -5.38 13.87
C GLU A 167 9.23 -6.65 13.63
N LEU A 168 8.79 -7.52 12.69
CA LEU A 168 9.52 -8.75 12.39
C LEU A 168 10.90 -8.49 11.79
N ILE A 169 10.99 -7.55 10.83
CA ILE A 169 12.27 -7.19 10.21
C ILE A 169 13.18 -6.50 11.23
N GLN A 170 12.62 -5.62 12.07
CA GLN A 170 13.38 -4.94 13.12
C GLN A 170 13.96 -5.95 14.11
N ASN A 171 13.16 -6.94 14.54
CA ASN A 171 13.64 -8.02 15.40
C ASN A 171 14.81 -8.81 14.78
N CYS A 172 14.82 -9.01 13.45
CA CYS A 172 15.96 -9.61 12.79
C CYS A 172 17.22 -8.74 12.95
N PHE A 173 17.12 -7.42 12.73
CA PHE A 173 18.26 -6.52 12.91
C PHE A 173 18.75 -6.45 14.35
N ASP A 174 17.83 -6.37 15.32
CA ASP A 174 18.19 -6.16 16.73
C ASP A 174 18.69 -7.44 17.41
N HIS A 175 18.24 -8.62 16.94
CA HIS A 175 18.48 -9.87 17.66
C HIS A 175 19.15 -10.97 16.83
N ALA A 176 18.86 -11.08 15.53
CA ALA A 176 19.36 -12.19 14.74
C ALA A 176 20.84 -12.03 14.34
N PHE A 177 21.30 -10.79 14.18
CA PHE A 177 22.66 -10.49 13.68
C PHE A 177 23.61 -9.94 14.75
N ILE A 178 23.37 -10.22 16.02
CA ILE A 178 24.27 -9.85 17.11
C ILE A 178 25.64 -10.51 16.84
N ASN A 179 26.68 -9.69 16.75
CA ASN A 179 28.07 -10.10 16.44
C ASN A 179 28.27 -10.68 15.02
N LYS A 180 27.39 -10.36 14.06
CA LYS A 180 27.57 -10.65 12.65
C LYS A 180 27.63 -9.34 11.85
N ASP A 181 28.64 -9.22 10.98
CA ASP A 181 28.79 -8.03 10.12
C ASP A 181 27.96 -8.14 8.84
N GLU A 182 27.49 -9.35 8.50
CA GLU A 182 26.69 -9.63 7.32
C GLU A 182 25.58 -10.62 7.60
N GLY A 183 24.50 -10.54 6.82
CA GLY A 183 23.36 -11.44 6.97
C GLY A 183 22.33 -11.25 5.87
N THR A 184 21.36 -12.15 5.86
CA THR A 184 20.28 -12.17 4.88
C THR A 184 18.93 -12.31 5.58
N ILE A 185 17.99 -11.43 5.21
CA ILE A 185 16.58 -11.55 5.58
C ILE A 185 15.81 -11.85 4.30
N GLN A 186 15.05 -12.94 4.29
CA GLN A 186 14.19 -13.31 3.17
C GLN A 186 12.72 -13.14 3.56
N ILE A 187 11.99 -12.39 2.77
CA ILE A 187 10.54 -12.22 2.89
C ILE A 187 9.89 -13.08 1.80
N LEU A 188 9.15 -14.10 2.22
CA LEU A 188 8.46 -15.03 1.33
C LEU A 188 6.99 -14.66 1.28
N ILE A 189 6.48 -14.36 0.09
CA ILE A 189 5.07 -14.07 -0.13
C ILE A 189 4.45 -15.29 -0.83
N GLN A 190 3.40 -15.84 -0.23
CA GLN A 190 2.64 -16.96 -0.78
C GLN A 190 1.16 -16.58 -0.92
N SER A 191 0.57 -16.96 -2.05
CA SER A 191 -0.86 -16.83 -2.30
C SER A 191 -1.32 -18.04 -3.07
N ASP A 192 -2.20 -18.83 -2.48
CA ASP A 192 -2.82 -20.00 -3.09
C ASP A 192 -4.33 -19.90 -2.89
N GLY A 193 -5.03 -19.51 -3.95
CA GLY A 193 -6.47 -19.26 -3.89
C GLY A 193 -6.83 -18.18 -2.87
N GLU A 194 -7.58 -18.57 -1.82
CA GLU A 194 -7.99 -17.67 -0.74
C GLU A 194 -6.93 -17.53 0.34
N ASP A 195 -6.03 -18.49 0.47
CA ASP A 195 -4.99 -18.49 1.49
C ASP A 195 -3.83 -17.58 1.09
N LYS A 196 -3.42 -16.73 2.02
CA LYS A 196 -2.34 -15.77 1.86
C LYS A 196 -1.41 -15.86 3.05
N ALA A 197 -0.12 -16.04 2.80
CA ALA A 197 0.88 -16.11 3.84
C ALA A 197 2.09 -15.22 3.51
N ILE A 198 2.71 -14.68 4.55
CA ILE A 198 3.98 -13.99 4.44
C ILE A 198 4.87 -14.54 5.55
N ALA A 199 6.08 -14.94 5.20
CA ALA A 199 7.07 -15.38 6.16
C ALA A 199 8.31 -14.48 6.09
N VAL A 200 8.91 -14.23 7.25
CA VAL A 200 10.22 -13.58 7.39
C VAL A 200 11.19 -14.63 7.89
N VAL A 201 12.27 -14.84 7.17
CA VAL A 201 13.32 -15.83 7.47
C VAL A 201 14.65 -15.12 7.48
N ASP A 202 15.43 -15.28 8.54
CA ASP A 202 16.79 -14.77 8.66
C ASP A 202 17.81 -15.93 8.76
N ASP A 203 19.06 -15.65 8.44
CA ASP A 203 20.21 -16.55 8.61
C ASP A 203 21.03 -16.20 9.86
N GLY A 204 20.39 -15.60 10.84
CA GLY A 204 20.99 -15.14 12.07
C GLY A 204 21.34 -16.23 13.07
N CYS A 205 21.38 -15.86 14.35
CA CYS A 205 21.69 -16.79 15.44
C CYS A 205 20.50 -17.64 15.91
N GLY A 206 19.27 -17.31 15.41
CA GLY A 206 18.03 -17.90 15.90
C GLY A 206 17.67 -17.44 17.33
N PHE A 207 16.55 -17.92 17.84
CA PHE A 207 16.11 -17.64 19.20
C PHE A 207 15.47 -18.87 19.85
N ASP A 208 15.56 -18.95 21.18
CA ASP A 208 14.92 -20.02 21.94
C ASP A 208 13.44 -19.66 22.19
N LEU A 209 12.54 -20.50 21.68
CA LEU A 209 11.09 -20.34 21.88
C LEU A 209 10.68 -20.36 23.35
N GLY A 210 11.45 -21.03 24.24
CA GLY A 210 11.21 -21.07 25.66
C GLY A 210 11.51 -19.75 26.40
N LEU A 211 12.27 -18.86 25.79
CA LEU A 211 12.66 -17.56 26.33
C LEU A 211 11.77 -16.40 25.87
N ILE A 212 10.74 -16.68 25.09
CA ILE A 212 9.78 -15.65 24.67
C ILE A 212 9.00 -15.16 25.89
N ASN A 213 9.48 -14.09 26.49
CA ASN A 213 8.72 -13.39 27.53
C ASN A 213 7.53 -12.66 26.87
N ASN A 214 6.33 -12.85 27.44
CA ASN A 214 5.10 -12.14 27.03
C ASN A 214 5.19 -10.61 27.15
N ASN A 215 6.31 -10.07 27.59
CA ASN A 215 6.55 -8.65 27.78
C ASN A 215 7.18 -7.93 26.56
N ASN A 216 7.50 -8.65 25.48
CA ASN A 216 8.01 -8.01 24.28
C ASN A 216 6.87 -7.26 23.55
N LEU A 217 6.88 -5.93 23.69
CA LEU A 217 5.88 -5.05 23.09
C LEU A 217 5.71 -5.29 21.57
N GLY A 218 6.81 -5.55 20.85
CA GLY A 218 6.80 -5.85 19.42
C GLY A 218 5.97 -7.08 19.06
N LEU A 219 6.22 -8.22 19.71
CA LEU A 219 5.45 -9.45 19.48
C LEU A 219 3.99 -9.34 19.95
N PHE A 220 3.72 -8.58 21.00
CA PHE A 220 2.36 -8.27 21.43
C PHE A 220 1.61 -7.49 20.33
N ILE A 221 2.24 -6.47 19.75
CA ILE A 221 1.68 -5.70 18.64
C ILE A 221 1.41 -6.63 17.44
N VAL A 222 2.38 -7.45 17.05
CA VAL A 222 2.24 -8.42 15.94
C VAL A 222 1.02 -9.30 16.16
N ASN A 223 0.90 -9.95 17.31
CA ASN A 223 -0.22 -10.84 17.62
C ASN A 223 -1.57 -10.12 17.63
N SER A 224 -1.64 -8.89 18.17
CA SER A 224 -2.86 -8.10 18.18
C SER A 224 -3.32 -7.76 16.75
N TYR A 225 -2.42 -7.24 15.91
CA TYR A 225 -2.76 -6.88 14.53
C TYR A 225 -3.12 -8.09 13.65
N ILE A 226 -2.44 -9.23 13.84
CA ILE A 226 -2.78 -10.48 13.12
C ILE A 226 -4.21 -10.90 13.45
N LYS A 227 -4.60 -10.92 14.73
CA LYS A 227 -5.93 -11.36 15.16
C LYS A 227 -7.01 -10.34 14.83
N ASP A 228 -6.78 -9.07 15.16
CA ASP A 228 -7.82 -8.05 15.13
C ASP A 228 -8.05 -7.48 13.72
N GLN A 229 -6.98 -7.25 12.96
CA GLN A 229 -7.08 -6.60 11.65
C GLN A 229 -6.96 -7.58 10.47
N LEU A 230 -6.01 -8.52 10.52
CA LEU A 230 -5.82 -9.45 9.43
C LEU A 230 -6.70 -10.70 9.54
N LYS A 231 -7.25 -10.98 10.73
CA LYS A 231 -8.02 -12.20 11.06
C LYS A 231 -7.26 -13.48 10.68
N GLY A 232 -5.95 -13.46 10.91
CA GLY A 232 -5.01 -14.52 10.60
C GLY A 232 -4.46 -15.22 11.85
N SER A 233 -3.43 -16.02 11.64
CA SER A 233 -2.66 -16.70 12.69
C SER A 233 -1.16 -16.63 12.38
N MET A 234 -0.34 -16.72 13.43
CA MET A 234 1.12 -16.83 13.35
C MET A 234 1.54 -18.12 14.02
#